data_0d90584f7aeb2b9df1a79658dcb8b29d
#
_entry.id   0d90584f7aeb2b9df1a79658dcb8b29d
#
_cell.length_a   1.000
_cell.length_b   1.000
_cell.length_c   1.000
_cell.angle_alpha   90.00
_cell.angle_beta   90.00
_cell.angle_gamma   90.00
#
_symmetry.space_group_name_H-M   'P 1'
#
loop_
_entity.id
_entity.type
_entity.pdbx_description
1 polymer ?
#
loop_
_entity_poly.entity_id
_entity_poly.type
_entity_poly.pdbx_seq_one_letter_code
_entity_poly.pdbx_strand_id
1 'polypeptide(L)'
;MITCIFGLTACGSEETYTDYEQRKMDTAIQIATQYVIPSLENFEDEAALESFSEYTADEVAYMVQENVGITVDGYAYKTAIESFNSAKKSIGGITAVGDAEATIDDDQIIVHVDVTGAKQNAQAEVIFTNDMFLSMESAALNPVESMGGLMIKAALNTLIGMGTVFVMLIMISLIISLFNFIPKIQAAFSKKDKEEEAKNAGIDKAVTLNRSEEPAIILFI
;
A
#
# COMPACT_ATOMS: atom_id res chain seq x y z
N MET A 1 -27.90 26.17 9.84
CA MET A 1 -27.50 24.77 9.97
C MET A 1 -28.18 23.99 8.86
N ILE A 2 -27.49 23.76 7.75
CA ILE A 2 -28.05 23.05 6.59
C ILE A 2 -27.46 21.66 6.60
N THR A 3 -28.29 20.68 6.95
CA THR A 3 -27.92 19.26 6.94
C THR A 3 -28.15 18.72 5.53
N CYS A 4 -27.06 18.63 4.73
CA CYS A 4 -27.12 17.92 3.47
C CYS A 4 -27.08 16.41 3.75
N ILE A 5 -28.25 15.80 3.78
CA ILE A 5 -28.39 14.34 3.74
C ILE A 5 -28.17 13.93 2.27
N PHE A 6 -26.96 13.52 1.93
CA PHE A 6 -26.70 12.81 0.68
C PHE A 6 -27.31 11.39 0.86
N GLY A 7 -28.50 11.21 0.35
CA GLY A 7 -29.06 9.89 0.12
C GLY A 7 -28.25 9.20 -0.97
N LEU A 8 -27.36 8.29 -0.57
CA LEU A 8 -26.81 7.27 -1.46
C LEU A 8 -27.94 6.31 -1.77
N THR A 9 -28.72 6.61 -2.80
CA THR A 9 -29.51 5.58 -3.46
C THR A 9 -28.52 4.71 -4.23
N ALA A 10 -28.08 3.62 -3.60
CA ALA A 10 -27.52 2.49 -4.31
C ALA A 10 -28.65 1.95 -5.19
N CYS A 11 -28.65 2.35 -6.46
CA CYS A 11 -29.47 1.74 -7.48
C CYS A 11 -28.78 0.41 -7.83
N GLY A 12 -29.00 -0.63 -7.02
CA GLY A 12 -28.79 -2.01 -7.41
C GLY A 12 -29.93 -2.33 -8.40
N SER A 13 -29.66 -2.21 -9.69
CA SER A 13 -30.48 -2.91 -10.69
C SER A 13 -30.27 -4.39 -10.42
N GLU A 14 -31.26 -5.12 -9.99
CA GLU A 14 -31.29 -6.58 -10.06
C GLU A 14 -31.10 -6.93 -11.54
N GLU A 15 -29.94 -7.43 -11.90
CA GLU A 15 -29.66 -7.89 -13.25
C GLU A 15 -30.56 -9.12 -13.49
N THR A 16 -31.48 -8.98 -14.43
CA THR A 16 -32.40 -10.06 -14.75
C THR A 16 -31.75 -10.89 -15.86
N TYR A 17 -31.14 -11.99 -15.49
CA TYR A 17 -30.54 -12.93 -16.43
C TYR A 17 -31.61 -13.79 -17.12
N THR A 18 -31.35 -14.14 -18.37
CA THR A 18 -32.18 -15.10 -19.11
C THR A 18 -31.93 -16.52 -18.59
N ASP A 19 -32.89 -17.45 -18.85
CA ASP A 19 -32.74 -18.88 -18.50
C ASP A 19 -31.44 -19.51 -19.08
N TYR A 20 -30.97 -18.99 -20.18
CA TYR A 20 -29.72 -19.46 -20.81
C TYR A 20 -28.51 -18.96 -20.05
N GLU A 21 -28.46 -17.68 -19.71
CA GLU A 21 -27.38 -17.06 -18.91
C GLU A 21 -27.32 -17.69 -17.51
N GLN A 22 -28.47 -17.92 -16.89
CA GLN A 22 -28.51 -18.58 -15.59
C GLN A 22 -27.88 -19.98 -15.65
N ARG A 23 -28.22 -20.80 -16.66
CA ARG A 23 -27.57 -22.12 -16.83
C ARG A 23 -26.08 -22.04 -17.10
N LYS A 24 -25.60 -21.01 -17.81
CA LYS A 24 -24.16 -20.80 -18.01
C LYS A 24 -23.46 -20.47 -16.69
N MET A 25 -24.05 -19.58 -15.89
CA MET A 25 -23.53 -19.24 -14.55
C MET A 25 -23.50 -20.46 -13.63
N ASP A 26 -24.58 -21.25 -13.60
CA ASP A 26 -24.64 -22.49 -12.82
C ASP A 26 -23.54 -23.49 -13.26
N THR A 27 -23.30 -23.60 -14.56
CA THR A 27 -22.22 -24.44 -15.11
C THR A 27 -20.84 -23.89 -14.74
N ALA A 28 -20.63 -22.59 -14.81
CA ALA A 28 -19.38 -21.95 -14.42
C ALA A 28 -19.10 -22.16 -12.92
N ILE A 29 -20.11 -22.02 -12.05
CA ILE A 29 -20.01 -22.35 -10.62
C ILE A 29 -19.59 -23.81 -10.43
N GLN A 30 -20.22 -24.74 -11.14
CA GLN A 30 -19.89 -26.15 -11.06
C GLN A 30 -18.44 -26.41 -11.50
N ILE A 31 -17.98 -25.81 -12.60
CA ILE A 31 -16.60 -25.95 -13.09
C ILE A 31 -15.63 -25.37 -12.06
N ALA A 32 -15.90 -24.17 -11.53
CA ALA A 32 -15.03 -23.51 -10.56
C ALA A 32 -14.88 -24.37 -9.27
N THR A 33 -16.02 -24.85 -8.71
CA THR A 33 -16.01 -25.53 -7.41
C THR A 33 -15.58 -26.99 -7.49
N GLN A 34 -15.89 -27.70 -8.57
CA GLN A 34 -15.64 -29.14 -8.68
C GLN A 34 -14.33 -29.47 -9.43
N TYR A 35 -13.83 -28.57 -10.25
CA TYR A 35 -12.66 -28.84 -11.09
C TYR A 35 -11.52 -27.83 -10.88
N VAL A 36 -11.79 -26.51 -11.00
CA VAL A 36 -10.72 -25.50 -10.94
C VAL A 36 -10.10 -25.46 -9.55
N ILE A 37 -10.90 -25.16 -8.51
CA ILE A 37 -10.38 -25.02 -7.14
C ILE A 37 -9.68 -26.29 -6.65
N PRO A 38 -10.26 -27.51 -6.79
CA PRO A 38 -9.57 -28.73 -6.39
C PRO A 38 -8.28 -29.01 -7.17
N SER A 39 -8.24 -28.68 -8.48
CA SER A 39 -7.02 -28.86 -9.26
C SER A 39 -5.90 -27.94 -8.81
N LEU A 40 -6.21 -26.68 -8.45
CA LEU A 40 -5.25 -25.71 -7.94
C LEU A 40 -4.85 -25.98 -6.47
N GLU A 41 -5.74 -26.60 -5.70
CA GLU A 41 -5.46 -26.97 -4.31
C GLU A 41 -4.39 -28.08 -4.22
N ASN A 42 -4.37 -29.02 -5.16
CA ASN A 42 -3.47 -30.16 -5.14
C ASN A 42 -2.00 -29.84 -5.48
N PHE A 43 -1.69 -28.62 -5.96
CA PHE A 43 -0.32 -28.19 -6.17
C PHE A 43 0.32 -27.70 -4.86
N GLU A 44 0.81 -28.64 -4.03
CA GLU A 44 1.47 -28.33 -2.75
C GLU A 44 2.99 -28.53 -2.79
N ASP A 45 3.48 -29.38 -3.70
CA ASP A 45 4.89 -29.72 -3.79
C ASP A 45 5.68 -28.64 -4.55
N GLU A 46 6.68 -28.06 -3.88
CA GLU A 46 7.54 -27.03 -4.46
C GLU A 46 8.34 -27.56 -5.66
N ALA A 47 8.72 -28.85 -5.65
CA ALA A 47 9.40 -29.49 -6.77
C ALA A 47 8.45 -29.69 -7.97
N ALA A 48 7.16 -29.98 -7.71
CA ALA A 48 6.14 -30.04 -8.76
C ALA A 48 5.89 -28.68 -9.38
N LEU A 49 5.89 -27.62 -8.57
CA LEU A 49 5.77 -26.22 -9.05
C LEU A 49 6.95 -25.81 -9.91
N GLU A 50 8.17 -26.15 -9.52
CA GLU A 50 9.37 -25.82 -10.28
C GLU A 50 9.34 -26.53 -11.64
N SER A 51 9.04 -27.84 -11.65
CA SER A 51 8.90 -28.60 -12.90
C SER A 51 7.77 -28.08 -13.77
N PHE A 52 6.65 -27.66 -13.17
CA PHE A 52 5.51 -27.09 -13.91
C PHE A 52 5.82 -25.73 -14.54
N SER A 53 6.75 -24.97 -13.95
CA SER A 53 7.20 -23.70 -14.48
C SER A 53 7.91 -23.82 -15.83
N GLU A 54 8.53 -24.97 -16.11
CA GLU A 54 9.28 -25.24 -17.35
C GLU A 54 8.37 -25.45 -18.58
N TYR A 55 7.12 -25.90 -18.37
CA TYR A 55 6.18 -26.11 -19.47
C TYR A 55 5.73 -24.79 -20.08
N THR A 56 5.49 -24.81 -21.39
CA THR A 56 4.86 -23.69 -22.12
C THR A 56 3.38 -23.56 -21.74
N ALA A 57 2.78 -22.40 -22.03
CA ALA A 57 1.36 -22.17 -21.78
C ALA A 57 0.48 -23.18 -22.52
N ASP A 58 0.82 -23.50 -23.77
CA ASP A 58 0.06 -24.46 -24.59
C ASP A 58 0.15 -25.88 -24.03
N GLU A 59 1.32 -26.30 -23.55
CA GLU A 59 1.49 -27.61 -22.90
C GLU A 59 0.67 -27.70 -21.61
N VAL A 60 0.65 -26.62 -20.81
CA VAL A 60 -0.16 -26.55 -19.59
C VAL A 60 -1.65 -26.62 -19.91
N ALA A 61 -2.13 -25.84 -20.89
CA ALA A 61 -3.52 -25.89 -21.30
C ALA A 61 -3.92 -27.31 -21.76
N TYR A 62 -3.07 -27.95 -22.56
CA TYR A 62 -3.28 -29.33 -23.00
C TYR A 62 -3.32 -30.32 -21.82
N MET A 63 -2.35 -30.24 -20.90
CA MET A 63 -2.30 -31.13 -19.74
C MET A 63 -3.52 -30.96 -18.82
N VAL A 64 -3.97 -29.72 -18.61
CA VAL A 64 -5.17 -29.45 -17.80
C VAL A 64 -6.41 -30.00 -18.48
N GLN A 65 -6.55 -29.81 -19.79
CA GLN A 65 -7.68 -30.35 -20.52
C GLN A 65 -7.72 -31.89 -20.47
N GLU A 66 -6.57 -32.57 -20.62
CA GLU A 66 -6.50 -34.03 -20.60
C GLU A 66 -6.70 -34.65 -19.21
N ASN A 67 -6.20 -33.99 -18.16
CA ASN A 67 -6.22 -34.56 -16.81
C ASN A 67 -7.40 -34.04 -15.93
N VAL A 68 -7.85 -32.80 -16.16
CA VAL A 68 -8.92 -32.17 -15.38
C VAL A 68 -10.23 -32.06 -16.19
N GLY A 69 -10.12 -32.02 -17.53
CA GLY A 69 -11.30 -31.97 -18.41
C GLY A 69 -11.89 -30.56 -18.58
N ILE A 70 -11.12 -29.52 -18.27
CA ILE A 70 -11.55 -28.11 -18.43
C ILE A 70 -10.65 -27.40 -19.43
N THR A 71 -11.21 -26.44 -20.14
CA THR A 71 -10.44 -25.53 -21.00
C THR A 71 -9.90 -24.37 -20.20
N VAL A 72 -8.62 -24.07 -20.35
CA VAL A 72 -7.96 -22.98 -19.62
C VAL A 72 -6.98 -22.23 -20.53
N ASP A 73 -6.76 -20.94 -20.25
CA ASP A 73 -5.54 -20.28 -20.67
C ASP A 73 -4.36 -20.81 -19.83
N GLY A 74 -3.35 -21.37 -20.48
CA GLY A 74 -2.25 -22.03 -19.75
C GLY A 74 -1.38 -21.05 -18.96
N TYR A 75 -1.23 -19.80 -19.41
CA TYR A 75 -0.53 -18.78 -18.63
C TYR A 75 -1.34 -18.37 -17.40
N ALA A 76 -2.64 -18.15 -17.57
CA ALA A 76 -3.55 -17.85 -16.47
C ALA A 76 -3.57 -18.97 -15.43
N TYR A 77 -3.57 -20.23 -15.87
CA TYR A 77 -3.53 -21.38 -14.95
C TYR A 77 -2.23 -21.43 -14.14
N LYS A 78 -1.07 -21.17 -14.75
CA LYS A 78 0.21 -21.04 -14.01
C LYS A 78 0.16 -19.95 -12.96
N THR A 79 -0.35 -18.77 -13.32
CA THR A 79 -0.52 -17.65 -12.39
C THR A 79 -1.50 -17.97 -11.26
N ALA A 80 -2.57 -18.72 -11.57
CA ALA A 80 -3.53 -19.18 -10.58
C ALA A 80 -2.90 -20.12 -9.55
N ILE A 81 -2.04 -21.04 -9.97
CA ILE A 81 -1.29 -21.93 -9.05
C ILE A 81 -0.45 -21.10 -8.08
N GLU A 82 0.25 -20.07 -8.55
CA GLU A 82 1.06 -19.20 -7.69
C GLU A 82 0.19 -18.42 -6.69
N SER A 83 -0.94 -17.87 -7.15
CA SER A 83 -1.91 -17.17 -6.32
C SER A 83 -2.47 -18.07 -5.21
N PHE A 84 -2.92 -19.28 -5.58
CA PHE A 84 -3.45 -20.26 -4.63
C PHE A 84 -2.42 -20.69 -3.60
N ASN A 85 -1.20 -21.00 -4.01
CA ASN A 85 -0.13 -21.39 -3.09
C ASN A 85 0.27 -20.28 -2.13
N SER A 86 0.34 -19.06 -2.59
CA SER A 86 0.62 -17.90 -1.73
C SER A 86 -0.50 -17.69 -0.71
N ALA A 87 -1.74 -17.74 -1.16
CA ALA A 87 -2.91 -17.55 -0.31
C ALA A 87 -3.08 -18.69 0.69
N LYS A 88 -2.88 -19.97 0.28
CA LYS A 88 -2.93 -21.15 1.16
C LYS A 88 -1.98 -21.03 2.35
N LYS A 89 -0.75 -20.54 2.12
CA LYS A 89 0.22 -20.29 3.21
C LYS A 89 -0.33 -19.26 4.22
N SER A 90 -1.02 -18.24 3.73
CA SER A 90 -1.62 -17.17 4.55
C SER A 90 -2.82 -17.67 5.35
N ILE A 91 -3.76 -18.39 4.70
CA ILE A 91 -5.01 -18.85 5.32
C ILE A 91 -4.84 -20.13 6.15
N GLY A 92 -3.68 -20.79 6.05
CA GLY A 92 -3.37 -22.03 6.77
C GLY A 92 -3.94 -23.28 6.11
N GLY A 93 -4.10 -23.28 4.78
CA GLY A 93 -4.72 -24.35 3.99
C GLY A 93 -6.23 -24.17 3.84
N ILE A 94 -6.80 -24.79 2.81
CA ILE A 94 -8.25 -24.81 2.55
C ILE A 94 -8.87 -25.93 3.39
N THR A 95 -9.91 -25.64 4.14
CA THR A 95 -10.63 -26.63 4.97
C THR A 95 -12.03 -26.91 4.45
N ALA A 96 -12.65 -25.95 3.76
CA ALA A 96 -13.96 -26.13 3.12
C ALA A 96 -14.14 -25.11 1.99
N VAL A 97 -14.84 -25.54 0.96
CA VAL A 97 -15.38 -24.68 -0.10
C VAL A 97 -16.85 -24.43 0.23
N GLY A 98 -17.24 -23.17 0.32
CA GLY A 98 -18.55 -22.71 0.75
C GLY A 98 -19.45 -22.33 -0.41
N ASP A 99 -20.26 -21.30 -0.20
CA ASP A 99 -21.20 -20.79 -1.18
C ASP A 99 -20.49 -20.17 -2.38
N ALA A 100 -21.12 -20.24 -3.54
CA ALA A 100 -20.59 -19.69 -4.78
C ALA A 100 -21.66 -18.87 -5.50
N GLU A 101 -21.25 -17.71 -6.01
CA GLU A 101 -22.08 -16.81 -6.79
C GLU A 101 -21.37 -16.49 -8.11
N ALA A 102 -22.15 -16.34 -9.18
CA ALA A 102 -21.63 -15.94 -10.47
C ALA A 102 -22.33 -14.69 -10.99
N THR A 103 -21.60 -13.87 -11.70
CA THR A 103 -22.11 -12.68 -12.41
C THR A 103 -21.57 -12.69 -13.84
N ILE A 104 -22.33 -12.13 -14.76
CA ILE A 104 -21.90 -11.92 -16.14
C ILE A 104 -21.50 -10.46 -16.29
N ASP A 105 -20.29 -10.22 -16.74
CA ASP A 105 -19.77 -8.90 -17.06
C ASP A 105 -19.26 -8.92 -18.52
N ASP A 106 -20.05 -8.38 -19.43
CA ASP A 106 -19.82 -8.37 -20.86
C ASP A 106 -19.50 -9.77 -21.44
N ASP A 107 -18.24 -10.02 -21.77
CA ASP A 107 -17.73 -11.26 -22.35
C ASP A 107 -17.12 -12.24 -21.35
N GLN A 108 -17.32 -11.97 -20.05
CA GLN A 108 -16.80 -12.79 -18.96
C GLN A 108 -17.90 -13.27 -18.02
N ILE A 109 -17.66 -14.41 -17.37
CA ILE A 109 -18.43 -14.91 -16.24
C ILE A 109 -17.48 -14.95 -15.04
N ILE A 110 -17.77 -14.15 -14.04
CA ILE A 110 -16.98 -14.05 -12.81
C ILE A 110 -17.68 -14.89 -11.75
N VAL A 111 -16.94 -15.86 -11.21
CA VAL A 111 -17.43 -16.74 -10.14
C VAL A 111 -16.67 -16.43 -8.87
N HIS A 112 -17.39 -16.02 -7.84
CA HIS A 112 -16.87 -15.85 -6.49
C HIS A 112 -17.25 -17.07 -5.65
N VAL A 113 -16.29 -17.66 -4.99
CA VAL A 113 -16.48 -18.85 -4.13
C VAL A 113 -15.91 -18.56 -2.76
N ASP A 114 -16.74 -18.69 -1.74
CA ASP A 114 -16.27 -18.57 -0.36
C ASP A 114 -15.43 -19.79 0.04
N VAL A 115 -14.25 -19.53 0.59
CA VAL A 115 -13.30 -20.55 1.00
C VAL A 115 -12.97 -20.38 2.47
N THR A 116 -13.12 -21.44 3.24
CA THR A 116 -12.74 -21.45 4.66
C THR A 116 -11.31 -21.98 4.78
N GLY A 117 -10.44 -21.20 5.40
CA GLY A 117 -9.09 -21.62 5.76
C GLY A 117 -8.96 -21.91 7.26
N ALA A 118 -7.91 -22.60 7.64
CA ALA A 118 -7.67 -22.95 9.05
C ALA A 118 -7.38 -21.75 9.94
N LYS A 119 -6.83 -20.67 9.40
CA LYS A 119 -6.49 -19.43 10.14
C LYS A 119 -7.43 -18.27 9.83
N GLN A 120 -7.84 -18.12 8.57
CA GLN A 120 -8.74 -17.08 8.11
C GLN A 120 -9.43 -17.53 6.83
N ASN A 121 -10.58 -16.93 6.54
CA ASN A 121 -11.32 -17.19 5.31
C ASN A 121 -10.65 -16.52 4.11
N ALA A 122 -10.99 -17.01 2.93
CA ALA A 122 -10.60 -16.44 1.64
C ALA A 122 -11.80 -16.44 0.70
N GLN A 123 -11.70 -15.71 -0.39
CA GLN A 123 -12.62 -15.78 -1.52
C GLN A 123 -11.82 -16.18 -2.74
N ALA A 124 -12.22 -17.26 -3.39
CA ALA A 124 -11.69 -17.61 -4.69
C ALA A 124 -12.50 -16.87 -5.76
N GLU A 125 -11.81 -16.24 -6.68
CA GLU A 125 -12.37 -15.60 -7.86
C GLU A 125 -11.91 -16.38 -9.07
N VAL A 126 -12.85 -16.87 -9.88
CA VAL A 126 -12.55 -17.58 -11.12
C VAL A 126 -13.26 -16.90 -12.26
N ILE A 127 -12.54 -16.52 -13.28
CA ILE A 127 -13.07 -15.81 -14.45
C ILE A 127 -13.04 -16.75 -15.64
N PHE A 128 -14.19 -16.89 -16.30
CA PHE A 128 -14.37 -17.66 -17.50
C PHE A 128 -14.77 -16.77 -18.68
N THR A 129 -14.45 -17.18 -19.90
CA THR A 129 -15.03 -16.60 -21.11
C THR A 129 -16.55 -16.80 -21.13
N ASN A 130 -17.30 -15.78 -21.52
CA ASN A 130 -18.76 -15.89 -21.72
C ASN A 130 -19.12 -16.47 -23.10
N ASP A 131 -18.37 -17.48 -23.55
CA ASP A 131 -18.61 -18.19 -24.80
C ASP A 131 -19.21 -19.60 -24.55
N MET A 132 -19.16 -20.47 -25.56
CA MET A 132 -19.70 -21.83 -25.48
C MET A 132 -18.75 -22.79 -24.72
N PHE A 133 -17.48 -22.45 -24.59
CA PHE A 133 -16.45 -23.32 -24.04
C PHE A 133 -16.19 -23.06 -22.56
N LEU A 134 -16.57 -21.91 -22.03
CA LEU A 134 -16.30 -21.49 -20.64
C LEU A 134 -14.84 -21.70 -20.26
N SER A 135 -13.94 -21.16 -21.10
CA SER A 135 -12.51 -21.27 -20.87
C SER A 135 -12.09 -20.42 -19.65
N MET A 136 -11.35 -20.99 -18.73
CA MET A 136 -10.82 -20.25 -17.58
C MET A 136 -9.74 -19.26 -18.05
N GLU A 137 -9.98 -17.97 -17.84
CA GLU A 137 -9.06 -16.87 -18.16
C GLU A 137 -8.25 -16.40 -16.94
N SER A 138 -8.79 -16.60 -15.75
CA SER A 138 -8.09 -16.24 -14.51
C SER A 138 -8.64 -17.01 -13.33
N ALA A 139 -7.80 -17.29 -12.34
CA ALA A 139 -8.25 -17.71 -11.01
C ALA A 139 -7.31 -17.16 -9.94
N ALA A 140 -7.87 -16.65 -8.85
CA ALA A 140 -7.12 -16.13 -7.72
C ALA A 140 -7.79 -16.53 -6.41
N LEU A 141 -6.99 -16.76 -5.38
CA LEU A 141 -7.46 -16.97 -4.02
C LEU A 141 -7.08 -15.77 -3.16
N ASN A 142 -8.07 -14.99 -2.76
CA ASN A 142 -7.91 -13.74 -2.05
C ASN A 142 -8.23 -13.93 -0.55
N PRO A 143 -7.25 -13.89 0.35
CA PRO A 143 -7.52 -13.94 1.78
C PRO A 143 -8.42 -12.79 2.22
N VAL A 144 -9.55 -13.11 2.89
CA VAL A 144 -10.46 -12.10 3.44
C VAL A 144 -9.89 -11.61 4.76
N GLU A 145 -9.44 -10.36 4.78
CA GLU A 145 -8.93 -9.76 6.00
C GLU A 145 -10.06 -9.59 7.02
N SER A 146 -9.78 -9.98 8.27
CA SER A 146 -10.73 -9.73 9.35
C SER A 146 -10.96 -8.22 9.51
N MET A 147 -12.20 -7.84 9.88
CA MET A 147 -12.55 -6.44 10.17
C MET A 147 -11.57 -5.78 11.14
N GLY A 148 -11.05 -6.55 12.11
CA GLY A 148 -10.01 -6.08 13.02
C GLY A 148 -8.70 -5.74 12.31
N GLY A 149 -8.26 -6.56 11.35
CA GLY A 149 -7.07 -6.31 10.54
C GLY A 149 -7.23 -5.05 9.68
N LEU A 150 -8.37 -4.89 9.03
CA LEU A 150 -8.69 -3.69 8.23
C LEU A 150 -8.71 -2.42 9.10
N MET A 151 -9.30 -2.47 10.29
CA MET A 151 -9.30 -1.35 11.23
C MET A 151 -7.89 -0.97 11.69
N ILE A 152 -7.02 -1.95 11.97
CA ILE A 152 -5.63 -1.69 12.35
C ILE A 152 -4.88 -1.05 11.19
N LYS A 153 -5.03 -1.55 9.96
CA LYS A 153 -4.40 -0.94 8.76
C LYS A 153 -4.91 0.48 8.53
N ALA A 154 -6.21 0.73 8.67
CA ALA A 154 -6.79 2.06 8.56
C ALA A 154 -6.26 3.00 9.64
N ALA A 155 -6.16 2.54 10.89
CA ALA A 155 -5.61 3.30 12.00
C ALA A 155 -4.12 3.64 11.79
N LEU A 156 -3.32 2.67 11.31
CA LEU A 156 -1.91 2.90 11.00
C LEU A 156 -1.74 3.92 9.86
N ASN A 157 -2.53 3.82 8.79
CA ASN A 157 -2.49 4.78 7.69
C ASN A 157 -2.88 6.19 8.16
N THR A 158 -3.90 6.30 9.02
CA THR A 158 -4.30 7.56 9.63
C THR A 158 -3.21 8.12 10.55
N LEU A 159 -2.58 7.27 11.36
CA LEU A 159 -1.48 7.67 12.24
C LEU A 159 -0.27 8.17 11.47
N ILE A 160 0.11 7.50 10.38
CA ILE A 160 1.21 7.92 9.50
C ILE A 160 0.86 9.25 8.82
N GLY A 161 -0.33 9.37 8.23
CA GLY A 161 -0.76 10.59 7.54
C GLY A 161 -0.88 11.79 8.49
N MET A 162 -1.49 11.61 9.65
CA MET A 162 -1.63 12.67 10.65
C MET A 162 -0.29 12.95 11.35
N GLY A 163 0.52 11.92 11.59
CA GLY A 163 1.83 12.03 12.21
C GLY A 163 2.80 12.86 11.39
N THR A 164 2.82 12.73 10.06
CA THR A 164 3.67 13.55 9.19
C THR A 164 3.34 15.03 9.29
N VAL A 165 2.06 15.39 9.39
CA VAL A 165 1.63 16.78 9.57
C VAL A 165 2.11 17.32 10.93
N PHE A 166 1.98 16.53 12.00
CA PHE A 166 2.48 16.95 13.33
C PHE A 166 4.00 17.12 13.33
N VAL A 167 4.76 16.23 12.72
CA VAL A 167 6.22 16.36 12.60
C VAL A 167 6.59 17.64 11.86
N MET A 168 5.89 17.97 10.76
CA MET A 168 6.11 19.21 10.03
C MET A 168 5.79 20.44 10.87
N LEU A 169 4.70 20.45 11.62
CA LEU A 169 4.35 21.54 12.52
C LEU A 169 5.40 21.74 13.62
N ILE A 170 5.89 20.62 14.21
CA ILE A 170 6.97 20.66 15.20
C ILE A 170 8.25 21.23 14.58
N MET A 171 8.62 20.80 13.36
CA MET A 171 9.78 21.34 12.66
C MET A 171 9.67 22.85 12.41
N ILE A 172 8.51 23.31 11.92
CA ILE A 172 8.28 24.74 11.70
C ILE A 172 8.35 25.51 13.01
N SER A 173 7.73 25.01 14.09
CA SER A 173 7.80 25.61 15.42
C SER A 173 9.23 25.70 15.94
N LEU A 174 10.06 24.67 15.68
CA LEU A 174 11.47 24.64 16.07
C LEU A 174 12.28 25.71 15.30
N ILE A 175 12.02 25.86 14.00
CA ILE A 175 12.66 26.89 13.17
C ILE A 175 12.29 28.28 13.66
N ILE A 176 11.00 28.54 13.94
CA ILE A 176 10.53 29.83 14.47
C ILE A 176 11.18 30.11 15.85
N SER A 177 11.29 29.08 16.68
CA SER A 177 11.95 29.18 18.01
C SER A 177 13.43 29.53 17.87
N LEU A 178 14.12 28.95 16.88
CA LEU A 178 15.53 29.31 16.56
C LEU A 178 15.66 30.76 16.14
N PHE A 179 14.76 31.26 15.28
CA PHE A 179 14.76 32.69 14.90
C PHE A 179 14.55 33.63 16.09
N ASN A 180 13.75 33.23 17.08
CA ASN A 180 13.52 34.00 18.28
C ASN A 180 14.74 34.01 19.24
N PHE A 181 15.69 33.06 19.06
CA PHE A 181 16.92 32.96 19.83
C PHE A 181 18.05 33.82 19.22
N ILE A 182 18.01 34.10 17.91
CA ILE A 182 19.04 34.91 17.20
C ILE A 182 19.23 36.30 17.79
N PRO A 183 18.20 37.11 18.11
CA PRO A 183 18.40 38.42 18.71
C PRO A 183 19.05 38.37 20.09
N LYS A 184 18.84 37.28 20.86
CA LYS A 184 19.51 37.11 22.15
C LYS A 184 21.01 36.84 21.99
N ILE A 185 21.39 36.07 20.98
CA ILE A 185 22.79 35.80 20.64
C ILE A 185 23.45 37.09 20.13
N GLN A 186 22.81 37.83 19.22
CA GLN A 186 23.31 39.10 18.71
C GLN A 186 23.50 40.13 19.82
N ALA A 187 22.57 40.21 20.77
CA ALA A 187 22.71 41.11 21.93
C ALA A 187 23.89 40.71 22.86
N ALA A 188 24.21 39.41 22.95
CA ALA A 188 25.36 38.93 23.71
C ALA A 188 26.67 39.24 23.02
N PHE A 189 26.77 39.09 21.68
CA PHE A 189 27.92 39.45 20.89
C PHE A 189 28.13 40.98 20.81
N SER A 190 27.06 41.74 20.62
CA SER A 190 27.12 43.22 20.58
C SER A 190 27.51 43.86 21.92
N LYS A 191 27.26 43.19 23.06
CA LYS A 191 27.79 43.62 24.36
C LYS A 191 29.33 43.46 24.44
N LYS A 192 29.84 42.37 23.84
CA LYS A 192 31.29 42.07 23.84
C LYS A 192 32.06 43.07 22.99
N ASP A 193 31.54 43.44 21.81
CA ASP A 193 32.12 44.43 20.91
C ASP A 193 32.12 45.82 21.57
N LYS A 194 31.04 46.23 22.27
CA LYS A 194 30.99 47.50 23.01
C LYS A 194 31.95 47.57 24.21
N GLU A 195 32.24 46.44 24.88
CA GLU A 195 33.25 46.40 25.93
C GLU A 195 34.68 46.45 25.38
N GLU A 196 34.94 45.88 24.20
CA GLU A 196 36.24 46.02 23.51
C GLU A 196 36.44 47.44 22.97
N GLU A 197 35.43 48.04 22.35
CA GLU A 197 35.50 49.45 21.92
C GLU A 197 35.69 50.42 23.09
N ALA A 198 35.03 50.20 24.23
CA ALA A 198 35.21 51.00 25.41
C ALA A 198 36.61 50.84 26.03
N LYS A 199 37.21 49.64 25.96
CA LYS A 199 38.61 49.44 26.40
C LYS A 199 39.61 50.11 25.46
N ASN A 200 39.39 50.01 24.16
CA ASN A 200 40.27 50.68 23.17
C ASN A 200 40.16 52.18 23.21
N ALA A 201 38.94 52.77 23.40
CA ALA A 201 38.78 54.18 23.59
C ALA A 201 39.41 54.70 24.91
N GLY A 202 39.48 53.86 25.94
CA GLY A 202 40.18 54.15 27.19
C GLY A 202 41.69 54.19 27.04
N ILE A 203 42.24 53.33 26.18
CA ILE A 203 43.65 53.26 25.86
C ILE A 203 44.09 54.47 25.01
N ASP A 204 43.28 54.85 24.00
CA ASP A 204 43.56 56.00 23.19
C ASP A 204 43.54 57.31 23.96
N LYS A 205 42.61 57.50 24.93
CA LYS A 205 42.59 58.65 25.82
C LYS A 205 43.84 58.69 26.78
N ALA A 206 44.30 57.55 27.23
CA ALA A 206 45.51 57.46 28.05
C ALA A 206 46.76 57.80 27.27
N VAL A 207 46.84 57.37 25.98
CA VAL A 207 47.97 57.67 25.08
C VAL A 207 47.99 59.15 24.71
N THR A 208 46.84 59.81 24.47
CA THR A 208 46.76 61.24 24.13
C THR A 208 47.06 62.13 25.30
N LEU A 209 46.69 61.77 26.54
CA LEU A 209 47.07 62.52 27.74
C LEU A 209 48.56 62.45 28.04
N ASN A 210 49.21 61.34 27.74
CA ASN A 210 50.65 61.19 27.98
C ASN A 210 51.51 61.87 26.88
N ARG A 211 50.92 62.25 25.75
CA ARG A 211 51.60 62.97 24.67
C ARG A 211 51.50 64.52 24.79
N SER A 212 50.65 65.02 25.69
CA SER A 212 50.46 66.47 25.88
C SER A 212 51.40 67.06 26.96
N GLU A 213 52.27 66.31 27.59
CA GLU A 213 53.20 66.77 28.59
C GLU A 213 54.69 66.78 28.16
N GLU A 214 54.97 66.85 26.86
CA GLU A 214 56.35 67.15 26.41
C GLU A 214 56.50 68.65 26.30
N PRO A 215 57.41 69.31 27.07
CA PRO A 215 57.63 70.74 27.00
C PRO A 215 58.40 71.09 25.73
N ALA A 216 57.88 72.11 25.01
CA ALA A 216 58.54 72.73 23.88
C ALA A 216 59.91 73.30 24.30
N ILE A 217 60.96 72.68 23.87
CA ILE A 217 62.32 73.31 23.91
C ILE A 217 62.36 74.23 22.71
N ILE A 218 62.29 75.56 23.03
CA ILE A 218 62.63 76.64 22.09
C ILE A 218 64.15 76.66 21.99
N LEU A 219 64.64 76.40 20.81
CA LEU A 219 66.05 76.70 20.50
C LEU A 219 66.06 77.91 19.53
N PHE A 220 66.52 79.04 20.10
CA PHE A 220 66.97 80.20 19.32
C PHE A 220 68.48 79.90 18.86
N ILE A 221 68.78 80.04 17.60
CA ILE A 221 69.81 80.80 16.95
C ILE A 221 69.57 80.76 15.45
#